data_610a25f71f53114c904ea1d5c58c83f5
#
_entry.id   610a25f71f53114c904ea1d5c58c83f5
#
_cell.length_a   1.000
_cell.length_b   1.000
_cell.length_c   1.000
_cell.angle_alpha   90.00
_cell.angle_beta   90.00
_cell.angle_gamma   90.00
#
_symmetry.space_group_name_H-M   'P 1'
#
loop_
_entity.id
_entity.type
_entity.pdbx_description
1 polymer ?
#
loop_
_entity_poly.entity_id
_entity_poly.type
_entity_poly.pdbx_seq_one_letter_code
_entity_poly.pdbx_strand_id
1 'polypeptide(L)'
;MGVVIAGMTMSLDGFVADAEGSGGRLYPDFEELVESPAMAAAIAATGAVVMGRRTFDMGDPDAYVGQYEFQVPIFVVTTHPPERMPKQDDRLTFTFVQDGVGPAVAQARVAAGDRDVQIVGGANVIQQALRAGLVDELHVDLMSVLLGCGLRLFDSPELEHITITLSDIERQGQRTGLRFSVLH
;
A
#
# COMPACT_ATOMS: atom_id res chain seq x y z
N MET A 1 -18.07 -9.26 -2.18
CA MET A 1 -17.30 -8.16 -2.80
C MET A 1 -16.15 -7.90 -1.86
N GLY A 2 -14.91 -7.92 -2.37
CA GLY A 2 -13.71 -7.68 -1.56
C GLY A 2 -13.65 -6.29 -0.97
N VAL A 3 -12.81 -6.10 0.03
CA VAL A 3 -12.58 -4.82 0.72
C VAL A 3 -11.39 -4.07 0.11
N VAL A 4 -11.32 -2.76 0.33
CA VAL A 4 -10.16 -1.94 0.01
C VAL A 4 -9.32 -1.76 1.27
N ILE A 5 -8.12 -2.29 1.24
CA ILE A 5 -7.17 -2.26 2.34
C ILE A 5 -6.06 -1.27 2.02
N ALA A 6 -5.83 -0.29 2.85
CA ALA A 6 -4.64 0.56 2.77
C ALA A 6 -3.59 0.07 3.76
N GLY A 7 -2.42 -0.34 3.26
CA GLY A 7 -1.36 -0.91 4.08
C GLY A 7 -0.02 -0.16 3.97
N MET A 8 0.65 0.05 5.12
CA MET A 8 1.97 0.67 5.17
C MET A 8 2.73 0.32 6.44
N THR A 9 4.03 0.09 6.30
CA THR A 9 4.94 0.04 7.46
C THR A 9 5.38 1.45 7.83
N MET A 10 5.37 1.77 9.12
CA MET A 10 5.90 3.04 9.62
C MET A 10 6.77 2.88 10.87
N SER A 11 7.62 3.86 11.12
CA SER A 11 8.39 3.98 12.35
C SER A 11 7.49 4.33 13.55
N LEU A 12 7.99 4.13 14.77
CA LEU A 12 7.28 4.49 16.01
C LEU A 12 6.92 5.98 16.07
N ASP A 13 7.71 6.83 15.43
CA ASP A 13 7.48 8.28 15.34
C ASP A 13 6.70 8.72 14.08
N GLY A 14 6.11 7.77 13.35
CA GLY A 14 5.10 8.02 12.31
C GLY A 14 5.62 8.29 10.89
N PHE A 15 6.87 7.93 10.59
CA PHE A 15 7.46 8.11 9.26
C PHE A 15 7.48 6.80 8.47
N VAL A 16 7.29 6.89 7.16
CA VAL A 16 7.33 5.77 6.19
C VAL A 16 8.60 5.79 5.33
N ALA A 17 9.33 6.89 5.37
CA ALA A 17 10.65 7.05 4.76
C ALA A 17 11.43 8.11 5.52
N ASP A 18 12.77 8.01 5.49
CA ASP A 18 13.67 9.00 6.05
C ASP A 18 13.76 10.28 5.19
N ALA A 19 14.66 11.20 5.54
CA ALA A 19 14.84 12.47 4.83
C ALA A 19 15.34 12.29 3.40
N GLU A 20 16.04 11.20 3.11
CA GLU A 20 16.53 10.81 1.80
C GLU A 20 15.47 10.07 0.96
N GLY A 21 14.30 9.78 1.54
CA GLY A 21 13.21 9.06 0.91
C GLY A 21 13.34 7.53 0.98
N SER A 22 14.27 7.01 1.79
CA SER A 22 14.46 5.57 1.97
C SER A 22 13.59 5.02 3.09
N GLY A 23 12.90 3.90 2.84
CA GLY A 23 12.20 3.10 3.85
C GLY A 23 13.04 1.94 4.41
N GLY A 24 14.29 1.78 4.00
CA GLY A 24 15.08 0.56 4.29
C GLY A 24 15.19 0.20 5.76
N ARG A 25 15.27 1.19 6.66
CA ARG A 25 15.31 0.96 8.11
C ARG A 25 14.02 0.37 8.70
N LEU A 26 12.92 0.39 7.95
CA LEU A 26 11.61 -0.16 8.36
C LEU A 26 11.45 -1.63 8.00
N TYR A 27 12.41 -2.20 7.27
CA TYR A 27 12.33 -3.58 6.76
C TYR A 27 13.60 -4.40 7.05
N PRO A 28 14.13 -4.37 8.31
CA PRO A 28 15.26 -5.23 8.68
C PRO A 28 14.88 -6.72 8.67
N ASP A 29 13.58 -7.02 8.72
CA ASP A 29 12.94 -8.33 8.75
C ASP A 29 12.26 -8.67 7.41
N PHE A 30 12.74 -8.13 6.30
CA PHE A 30 12.07 -8.24 4.99
C PHE A 30 11.88 -9.70 4.53
N GLU A 31 12.91 -10.53 4.68
CA GLU A 31 12.83 -11.95 4.28
C GLU A 31 11.77 -12.70 5.11
N GLU A 32 11.77 -12.49 6.44
CA GLU A 32 10.80 -13.10 7.36
C GLU A 32 9.37 -12.60 7.09
N LEU A 33 9.23 -11.31 6.73
CA LEU A 33 7.94 -10.70 6.39
C LEU A 33 7.35 -11.35 5.13
N VAL A 34 8.14 -11.48 4.08
CA VAL A 34 7.69 -12.07 2.79
C VAL A 34 7.29 -13.53 2.95
N GLU A 35 7.99 -14.29 3.81
CA GLU A 35 7.69 -15.70 4.08
C GLU A 35 6.59 -15.90 5.14
N SER A 36 6.04 -14.82 5.71
CA SER A 36 5.05 -14.93 6.78
C SER A 36 3.71 -15.49 6.32
N PRO A 37 3.00 -16.24 7.19
CA PRO A 37 1.64 -16.68 6.89
C PRO A 37 0.66 -15.52 6.61
N ALA A 38 0.86 -14.36 7.27
CA ALA A 38 0.07 -13.17 7.06
C ALA A 38 0.25 -12.61 5.64
N MET A 39 1.50 -12.56 5.14
CA MET A 39 1.77 -12.14 3.75
C MET A 39 1.18 -13.15 2.76
N ALA A 40 1.33 -14.43 2.99
CA ALA A 40 0.75 -15.46 2.14
C ALA A 40 -0.79 -15.33 2.06
N ALA A 41 -1.46 -15.06 3.18
CA ALA A 41 -2.90 -14.83 3.22
C ALA A 41 -3.29 -13.54 2.46
N ALA A 42 -2.54 -12.45 2.65
CA ALA A 42 -2.77 -11.20 1.93
C ALA A 42 -2.61 -11.37 0.41
N ILE A 43 -1.58 -12.09 -0.04
CA ILE A 43 -1.36 -12.40 -1.47
C ILE A 43 -2.56 -13.19 -2.03
N ALA A 44 -3.03 -14.21 -1.31
CA ALA A 44 -4.15 -15.05 -1.76
C ALA A 44 -5.47 -14.28 -1.86
N ALA A 45 -5.72 -13.34 -0.92
CA ALA A 45 -6.92 -12.53 -0.89
C ALA A 45 -6.91 -11.40 -1.93
N THR A 46 -5.73 -10.91 -2.34
CA THR A 46 -5.59 -9.73 -3.20
C THR A 46 -5.92 -10.03 -4.66
N GLY A 47 -6.79 -9.21 -5.24
CA GLY A 47 -7.19 -9.27 -6.65
C GLY A 47 -6.65 -8.13 -7.51
N ALA A 48 -6.28 -7.01 -6.91
CA ALA A 48 -5.65 -5.88 -7.59
C ALA A 48 -4.85 -5.03 -6.59
N VAL A 49 -3.87 -4.29 -7.11
CA VAL A 49 -3.04 -3.37 -6.33
C VAL A 49 -3.21 -1.95 -6.86
N VAL A 50 -3.26 -0.97 -5.95
CA VAL A 50 -3.16 0.46 -6.25
C VAL A 50 -1.90 1.02 -5.60
N MET A 51 -1.09 1.78 -6.34
CA MET A 51 0.10 2.42 -5.80
C MET A 51 0.34 3.79 -6.44
N GLY A 52 1.10 4.62 -5.76
CA GLY A 52 1.58 5.88 -6.30
C GLY A 52 2.81 5.70 -7.19
N ARG A 53 3.08 6.66 -8.07
CA ARG A 53 4.21 6.66 -8.98
C ARG A 53 5.55 6.46 -8.27
N ARG A 54 5.81 7.13 -7.15
CA ARG A 54 7.05 6.96 -6.39
C ARG A 54 7.25 5.53 -5.88
N THR A 55 6.18 4.89 -5.42
CA THR A 55 6.23 3.48 -4.98
C THR A 55 6.55 2.57 -6.16
N PHE A 56 5.91 2.79 -7.32
CA PHE A 56 6.21 2.08 -8.55
C PHE A 56 7.68 2.23 -8.99
N ASP A 57 8.25 3.43 -8.86
CA ASP A 57 9.63 3.74 -9.26
C ASP A 57 10.70 3.25 -8.24
N MET A 58 10.32 2.70 -7.09
CA MET A 58 11.27 2.16 -6.10
C MET A 58 11.96 0.88 -6.56
N GLY A 59 11.33 0.11 -7.45
CA GLY A 59 11.87 -1.11 -8.02
C GLY A 59 12.18 -0.97 -9.52
N ASP A 60 12.82 -2.01 -10.07
CA ASP A 60 12.93 -2.14 -11.53
C ASP A 60 11.53 -2.47 -12.10
N PRO A 61 10.94 -1.60 -12.95
CA PRO A 61 9.62 -1.84 -13.51
C PRO A 61 9.48 -3.17 -14.27
N ASP A 62 10.54 -3.65 -14.89
CA ASP A 62 10.54 -4.91 -15.63
C ASP A 62 10.67 -6.15 -14.73
N ALA A 63 11.09 -5.96 -13.48
CA ALA A 63 11.21 -7.04 -12.49
C ALA A 63 9.90 -7.36 -11.76
N TYR A 64 8.86 -6.53 -11.87
CA TYR A 64 7.58 -6.81 -11.21
C TYR A 64 7.00 -8.16 -11.62
N VAL A 65 7.05 -8.51 -12.91
CA VAL A 65 6.61 -9.83 -13.38
C VAL A 65 7.50 -10.92 -12.80
N GLY A 66 6.92 -11.76 -11.95
CA GLY A 66 7.57 -12.91 -11.32
C GLY A 66 8.39 -12.61 -10.07
N GLN A 67 8.64 -11.32 -9.71
CA GLN A 67 9.41 -10.96 -8.50
C GLN A 67 8.58 -10.16 -7.48
N TYR A 68 7.58 -9.42 -7.93
CA TYR A 68 6.69 -8.71 -7.01
C TYR A 68 5.73 -9.70 -6.35
N GLU A 69 5.47 -9.54 -5.06
CA GLU A 69 4.64 -10.47 -4.29
C GLU A 69 3.21 -10.60 -4.83
N PHE A 70 2.62 -9.50 -5.29
CA PHE A 70 1.26 -9.50 -5.83
C PHE A 70 1.28 -9.62 -7.36
N GLN A 71 1.15 -10.84 -7.88
CA GLN A 71 1.05 -11.10 -9.32
C GLN A 71 -0.40 -10.92 -9.81
N VAL A 72 -0.88 -9.66 -9.78
CA VAL A 72 -2.25 -9.23 -10.11
C VAL A 72 -2.20 -7.88 -10.85
N PRO A 73 -3.30 -7.39 -11.45
CA PRO A 73 -3.35 -6.06 -12.05
C PRO A 73 -2.95 -4.95 -11.08
N ILE A 74 -2.07 -4.06 -11.52
CA ILE A 74 -1.54 -2.92 -10.76
C ILE A 74 -2.01 -1.61 -11.39
N PHE A 75 -2.61 -0.74 -10.59
CA PHE A 75 -3.07 0.59 -10.96
C PHE A 75 -2.16 1.64 -10.34
N VAL A 76 -1.41 2.36 -11.19
CA VAL A 76 -0.43 3.36 -10.74
C VAL A 76 -1.05 4.75 -10.87
N VAL A 77 -1.28 5.42 -9.74
CA VAL A 77 -1.76 6.81 -9.72
C VAL A 77 -0.62 7.75 -10.05
N THR A 78 -0.73 8.46 -11.17
CA THR A 78 0.32 9.37 -11.66
C THR A 78 -0.21 10.38 -12.64
N THR A 79 0.33 11.60 -12.63
CA THR A 79 0.08 12.62 -13.67
C THR A 79 0.99 12.44 -14.89
N HIS A 80 2.06 11.67 -14.76
CA HIS A 80 3.07 11.47 -15.80
C HIS A 80 3.36 9.97 -15.96
N PRO A 81 2.64 9.26 -16.84
CA PRO A 81 2.94 7.87 -17.16
C PRO A 81 4.37 7.71 -17.68
N PRO A 82 5.01 6.55 -17.53
CA PRO A 82 6.32 6.29 -18.09
C PRO A 82 6.28 6.32 -19.62
N GLU A 83 7.38 6.73 -20.25
CA GLU A 83 7.50 6.75 -21.72
C GLU A 83 7.44 5.33 -22.30
N ARG A 84 7.98 4.36 -21.58
CA ARG A 84 7.96 2.94 -21.94
C ARG A 84 7.12 2.15 -20.95
N MET A 85 6.19 1.37 -21.49
CA MET A 85 5.42 0.43 -20.65
C MET A 85 6.35 -0.62 -20.06
N PRO A 86 6.23 -0.94 -18.77
CA PRO A 86 6.98 -2.02 -18.15
C PRO A 86 6.53 -3.37 -18.69
N LYS A 87 7.34 -4.41 -18.42
CA LYS A 87 6.99 -5.79 -18.76
C LYS A 87 5.70 -6.20 -18.05
N GLN A 88 4.83 -6.90 -18.79
CA GLN A 88 3.54 -7.41 -18.33
C GLN A 88 3.36 -8.85 -18.78
N ASP A 89 2.45 -9.57 -18.11
CA ASP A 89 1.99 -10.89 -18.51
C ASP A 89 0.46 -11.02 -18.35
N ASP A 90 -0.08 -12.24 -18.45
CA ASP A 90 -1.53 -12.49 -18.37
C ASP A 90 -2.10 -12.23 -16.95
N ARG A 91 -1.27 -12.16 -15.92
CA ARG A 91 -1.67 -11.94 -14.53
C ARG A 91 -1.34 -10.55 -14.03
N LEU A 92 -0.11 -10.09 -14.26
CA LEU A 92 0.36 -8.78 -13.83
C LEU A 92 0.37 -7.81 -15.00
N THR A 93 -0.56 -6.86 -14.95
CA THR A 93 -0.70 -5.77 -15.92
C THR A 93 -0.56 -4.42 -15.22
N PHE A 94 -0.17 -3.38 -15.96
CA PHE A 94 -0.11 -2.01 -15.43
C PHE A 94 -1.13 -1.10 -16.12
N THR A 95 -1.88 -0.35 -15.30
CA THR A 95 -2.72 0.75 -15.75
C THR A 95 -2.26 2.03 -15.06
N PHE A 96 -1.79 3.01 -15.83
CA PHE A 96 -1.39 4.32 -15.30
C PHE A 96 -2.60 5.25 -15.31
N VAL A 97 -3.11 5.59 -14.11
CA VAL A 97 -4.34 6.37 -13.92
C VAL A 97 -3.99 7.83 -13.63
N GLN A 98 -4.38 8.74 -14.53
CA GLN A 98 -4.07 10.16 -14.44
C GLN A 98 -5.16 10.97 -13.71
N ASP A 99 -6.36 10.42 -13.58
CA ASP A 99 -7.53 11.10 -13.02
C ASP A 99 -7.64 10.99 -11.48
N GLY A 100 -6.57 10.52 -10.83
CA GLY A 100 -6.46 10.48 -9.36
C GLY A 100 -6.84 9.12 -8.74
N VAL A 101 -6.89 9.12 -7.40
CA VAL A 101 -7.04 7.89 -6.62
C VAL A 101 -8.44 7.26 -6.75
N GLY A 102 -9.49 8.05 -6.86
CA GLY A 102 -10.87 7.54 -6.99
C GLY A 102 -11.06 6.64 -8.21
N PRO A 103 -10.76 7.12 -9.43
CA PRO A 103 -10.79 6.30 -10.64
C PRO A 103 -9.85 5.08 -10.58
N ALA A 104 -8.69 5.20 -9.95
CA ALA A 104 -7.76 4.07 -9.79
C ALA A 104 -8.37 2.95 -8.92
N VAL A 105 -8.94 3.29 -7.77
CA VAL A 105 -9.60 2.33 -6.87
C VAL A 105 -10.84 1.72 -7.55
N ALA A 106 -11.63 2.52 -8.27
CA ALA A 106 -12.80 2.01 -9.00
C ALA A 106 -12.42 0.96 -10.05
N GLN A 107 -11.38 1.22 -10.85
CA GLN A 107 -10.86 0.27 -11.83
C GLN A 107 -10.26 -0.97 -11.15
N ALA A 108 -9.53 -0.79 -10.05
CA ALA A 108 -8.95 -1.88 -9.28
C ALA A 108 -10.04 -2.81 -8.70
N ARG A 109 -11.14 -2.25 -8.16
CA ARG A 109 -12.30 -3.04 -7.68
C ARG A 109 -12.92 -3.89 -8.80
N VAL A 110 -13.04 -3.35 -10.01
CA VAL A 110 -13.53 -4.11 -11.17
C VAL A 110 -12.60 -5.26 -11.52
N ALA A 111 -11.29 -5.00 -11.56
CA ALA A 111 -10.28 -6.02 -11.87
C ALA A 111 -10.17 -7.10 -10.78
N ALA A 112 -10.31 -6.72 -9.51
CA ALA A 112 -10.23 -7.63 -8.37
C ALA A 112 -11.44 -8.59 -8.29
N GLY A 113 -12.61 -8.19 -8.79
CA GLY A 113 -13.85 -8.98 -8.66
C GLY A 113 -14.27 -9.10 -7.20
N ASP A 114 -14.34 -10.33 -6.69
CA ASP A 114 -14.72 -10.60 -5.30
C ASP A 114 -13.52 -10.60 -4.33
N ARG A 115 -12.29 -10.44 -4.84
CA ARG A 115 -11.06 -10.33 -4.04
C ARG A 115 -10.80 -8.89 -3.60
N ASP A 116 -9.85 -8.74 -2.68
CA ASP A 116 -9.50 -7.46 -2.09
C ASP A 116 -8.65 -6.58 -3.03
N VAL A 117 -8.72 -5.27 -2.80
CA VAL A 117 -7.84 -4.29 -3.41
C VAL A 117 -6.84 -3.82 -2.36
N GLN A 118 -5.54 -3.97 -2.63
CA GLN A 118 -4.48 -3.45 -1.76
C GLN A 118 -4.00 -2.08 -2.25
N ILE A 119 -4.05 -1.07 -1.39
CA ILE A 119 -3.35 0.21 -1.60
C ILE A 119 -2.02 0.13 -0.86
N VAL A 120 -0.93 -0.15 -1.59
CA VAL A 120 0.40 -0.41 -1.00
C VAL A 120 1.28 0.84 -0.86
N GLY A 121 0.71 2.01 -1.04
CA GLY A 121 1.42 3.27 -0.84
C GLY A 121 1.52 4.15 -2.11
N GLY A 122 2.28 5.28 -2.14
CA GLY A 122 2.91 5.90 -0.93
C GLY A 122 1.91 6.64 -0.04
N ALA A 123 2.41 7.25 1.01
CA ALA A 123 1.60 7.94 2.02
C ALA A 123 0.54 8.88 1.42
N ASN A 124 0.91 9.64 0.40
CA ASN A 124 -0.03 10.57 -0.25
C ASN A 124 -1.23 9.86 -0.90
N VAL A 125 -1.03 8.70 -1.55
CA VAL A 125 -2.13 7.91 -2.14
C VAL A 125 -3.04 7.36 -1.06
N ILE A 126 -2.47 6.86 0.05
CA ILE A 126 -3.23 6.37 1.20
C ILE A 126 -4.06 7.50 1.81
N GLN A 127 -3.47 8.67 2.06
CA GLN A 127 -4.20 9.82 2.61
C GLN A 127 -5.32 10.29 1.68
N GLN A 128 -5.09 10.34 0.37
CA GLN A 128 -6.15 10.67 -0.59
C GLN A 128 -7.28 9.64 -0.58
N ALA A 129 -6.96 8.35 -0.52
CA ALA A 129 -7.95 7.28 -0.48
C ALA A 129 -8.79 7.34 0.81
N LEU A 130 -8.16 7.58 1.96
CA LEU A 130 -8.83 7.77 3.24
C LEU A 130 -9.78 8.97 3.21
N ARG A 131 -9.32 10.14 2.76
CA ARG A 131 -10.14 11.35 2.63
C ARG A 131 -11.33 11.20 1.69
N ALA A 132 -11.17 10.38 0.67
CA ALA A 132 -12.23 10.11 -0.30
C ALA A 132 -13.21 9.01 0.16
N GLY A 133 -13.05 8.45 1.36
CA GLY A 133 -13.91 7.37 1.88
C GLY A 133 -13.81 6.09 1.05
N LEU A 134 -12.64 5.78 0.51
CA LEU A 134 -12.43 4.63 -0.38
C LEU A 134 -11.84 3.41 0.33
N VAL A 135 -11.38 3.57 1.57
CA VAL A 135 -10.66 2.56 2.35
C VAL A 135 -11.61 1.92 3.35
N ASP A 136 -11.77 0.62 3.30
CA ASP A 136 -12.58 -0.16 4.24
C ASP A 136 -11.75 -0.57 5.47
N GLU A 137 -10.45 -0.91 5.25
CA GLU A 137 -9.52 -1.29 6.31
C GLU A 137 -8.18 -0.56 6.19
N LEU A 138 -7.62 -0.16 7.32
CA LEU A 138 -6.29 0.44 7.42
C LEU A 138 -5.36 -0.52 8.18
N HIS A 139 -4.32 -0.99 7.51
CA HIS A 139 -3.30 -1.87 8.08
C HIS A 139 -2.00 -1.10 8.28
N VAL A 140 -1.58 -0.91 9.53
CA VAL A 140 -0.34 -0.22 9.87
C VAL A 140 0.61 -1.18 10.57
N ASP A 141 1.73 -1.46 9.95
CA ASP A 141 2.79 -2.23 10.56
C ASP A 141 3.79 -1.27 11.24
N LEU A 142 3.76 -1.25 12.56
CA LEU A 142 4.60 -0.38 13.37
C LEU A 142 5.93 -1.07 13.67
N MET A 143 7.03 -0.46 13.22
CA MET A 143 8.39 -0.91 13.53
C MET A 143 8.95 -0.18 14.74
N SER A 144 9.70 -0.91 15.59
CA SER A 144 10.39 -0.39 16.77
C SER A 144 11.63 0.45 16.39
N VAL A 145 11.45 1.43 15.49
CA VAL A 145 12.48 2.31 14.93
C VAL A 145 12.03 3.76 15.04
N LEU A 146 12.96 4.67 15.30
CA LEU A 146 12.77 6.11 15.18
C LEU A 146 13.54 6.62 13.97
N LEU A 147 12.87 7.40 13.11
CA LEU A 147 13.49 8.05 11.94
C LEU A 147 13.80 9.53 12.22
N GLY A 148 13.05 10.19 13.11
CA GLY A 148 13.26 11.57 13.54
C GLY A 148 12.78 12.62 12.53
N CYS A 149 12.90 12.35 11.23
CA CYS A 149 12.43 13.20 10.13
C CYS A 149 12.16 12.37 8.89
N GLY A 150 11.50 12.96 7.88
CA GLY A 150 11.19 12.29 6.62
C GLY A 150 9.73 12.42 6.21
N LEU A 151 9.22 11.41 5.49
CA LEU A 151 7.84 11.37 5.00
C LEU A 151 6.93 10.74 6.06
N ARG A 152 5.95 11.48 6.55
CA ARG A 152 4.93 10.96 7.50
C ARG A 152 3.85 10.18 6.77
N LEU A 153 3.33 9.14 7.44
CA LEU A 153 2.15 8.43 6.94
C LEU A 153 0.90 9.32 7.06
N PHE A 154 0.75 10.01 8.17
CA PHE A 154 -0.39 10.88 8.47
C PHE A 154 0.12 12.28 8.83
N ASP A 155 -0.13 13.26 7.96
CA ASP A 155 0.29 14.66 8.13
C ASP A 155 -0.76 15.67 7.65
N SER A 156 -1.94 15.20 7.22
CA SER A 156 -3.02 16.06 6.74
C SER A 156 -4.06 16.31 7.83
N PRO A 157 -4.38 17.58 8.14
CA PRO A 157 -5.44 17.93 9.10
C PRO A 157 -6.82 17.35 8.72
N GLU A 158 -7.07 17.13 7.44
CA GLU A 158 -8.34 16.58 6.92
C GLU A 158 -8.60 15.14 7.37
N LEU A 159 -7.58 14.45 7.91
CA LEU A 159 -7.73 13.10 8.44
C LEU A 159 -8.40 13.07 9.83
N GLU A 160 -8.53 14.20 10.52
CA GLU A 160 -9.14 14.29 11.86
C GLU A 160 -10.60 13.83 11.89
N HIS A 161 -11.30 13.89 10.74
CA HIS A 161 -12.70 13.49 10.63
C HIS A 161 -12.90 12.00 10.36
N ILE A 162 -11.80 11.27 10.10
CA ILE A 162 -11.87 9.84 9.78
C ILE A 162 -11.96 9.05 11.10
N THR A 163 -13.02 8.28 11.24
CA THR A 163 -13.19 7.40 12.41
C THR A 163 -12.65 6.02 12.08
N ILE A 164 -11.71 5.54 12.89
CA ILE A 164 -11.16 4.20 12.80
C ILE A 164 -11.41 3.42 14.09
N THR A 165 -11.60 2.12 13.98
CA THR A 165 -11.77 1.22 15.13
C THR A 165 -10.74 0.09 15.01
N LEU A 166 -9.94 -0.10 16.07
CA LEU A 166 -9.00 -1.21 16.13
C LEU A 166 -9.75 -2.54 16.10
N SER A 167 -9.46 -3.36 15.10
CA SER A 167 -10.07 -4.67 14.88
C SER A 167 -9.16 -5.82 15.26
N ASP A 168 -7.84 -5.68 15.08
CA ASP A 168 -6.88 -6.73 15.43
C ASP A 168 -5.47 -6.16 15.69
N ILE A 169 -4.67 -6.94 16.42
CA ILE A 169 -3.25 -6.66 16.70
C ILE A 169 -2.47 -7.95 16.50
N GLU A 170 -1.49 -7.90 15.61
CA GLU A 170 -0.54 -8.99 15.37
C GLU A 170 0.86 -8.60 15.81
N ARG A 171 1.66 -9.55 16.26
CA ARG A 171 3.07 -9.32 16.58
C ARG A 171 3.95 -10.33 15.86
N GLN A 172 4.94 -9.81 15.14
CA GLN A 172 5.98 -10.60 14.48
C GLN A 172 7.36 -9.97 14.79
N GLY A 173 8.12 -10.58 15.68
CA GLY A 173 9.42 -10.05 16.09
C GLY A 173 9.32 -8.62 16.64
N GLN A 174 9.96 -7.67 15.96
CA GLN A 174 9.95 -6.23 16.28
C GLN A 174 8.80 -5.47 15.61
N ARG A 175 8.05 -6.13 14.75
CA ARG A 175 6.91 -5.58 14.01
C ARG A 175 5.62 -5.79 14.80
N THR A 176 4.81 -4.75 14.92
CA THR A 176 3.45 -4.83 15.47
C THR A 176 2.48 -4.41 14.38
N GLY A 177 1.71 -5.35 13.88
CA GLY A 177 0.63 -5.10 12.91
C GLY A 177 -0.62 -4.60 13.64
N LEU A 178 -1.09 -3.42 13.29
CA LEU A 178 -2.34 -2.82 13.74
C LEU A 178 -3.34 -2.85 12.59
N ARG A 179 -4.51 -3.42 12.82
CA ARG A 179 -5.58 -3.51 11.83
C ARG A 179 -6.77 -2.70 12.32
N PHE A 180 -7.27 -1.82 11.48
CA PHE A 180 -8.39 -0.94 11.80
C PHE A 180 -9.48 -1.06 10.75
N SER A 181 -10.73 -1.11 11.18
CA SER A 181 -11.88 -0.83 10.31
C SER A 181 -12.05 0.68 10.18
N VAL A 182 -12.29 1.18 8.97
CA VAL A 182 -12.58 2.59 8.68
C VAL A 182 -14.09 2.76 8.60
N LEU A 183 -14.66 3.66 9.40
CA LEU A 183 -16.10 3.92 9.43
C LEU A 183 -16.43 5.02 8.42
N HIS A 184 -17.47 4.80 7.61
CA HIS A 184 -17.99 5.73 6.59
C HIS A 184 -19.27 6.42 7.04
#